data_6542c77bbd3a02d4decfe2ea95418648
#
_entry.id   6542c77bbd3a02d4decfe2ea95418648
#
_cell.length_a   1.000
_cell.length_b   1.000
_cell.length_c   1.000
_cell.angle_alpha   90.00
_cell.angle_beta   90.00
_cell.angle_gamma   90.00
#
_symmetry.space_group_name_H-M   'P 1'
#
loop_
_entity.id
_entity.type
_entity.pdbx_description
1 polymer ?
#
loop_
_entity_poly.entity_id
_entity_poly.type
_entity_poly.pdbx_seq_one_letter_code
_entity_poly.pdbx_strand_id
1 'polypeptide(L)'
;MNKQIVKKDGPTINKIIKKDGSTVYRANIYLGIDVNTGKSVRTSITAKTQKAIKLKASKAINDFQNNGCTRLAKVSCKTFDELIQLWWNNHKLSLKNNTVTSNQNFINSYISPALGAYSISKISTSLIQNQMNIWANNANSSKLYTTGSTKSYSVLLNIITRIFQYGISIGVVTFNPARDVILPRIKRQENKKIKYFGNSELKIWYDFLNSVPNTEQDALLVTLCKLLLSTGMRVNEALALNWSDIDYHNGVVSVTKTLDSKGKLESTPKTRSSARIIDIDQSTILLLKQYQNRQRNLFLKSGLNINGIIFTNGIKPYLLRSTLLARLKKYFTLAKVPDIGFHGFRHTHASLLLNAGVEYKELQHRLGHAQLSMTMDTYSHLSAKNARAVVDIFDKAIQNL
;
A
#
# COMPACT_ATOMS: atom_id res chain seq x y z
N MET A 1 31.42 -47.74 -24.53
CA MET A 1 31.86 -47.16 -25.82
C MET A 1 30.71 -46.36 -26.43
N ASN A 2 30.63 -45.09 -26.12
CA ASN A 2 29.63 -44.16 -26.68
C ASN A 2 30.21 -43.50 -27.92
N LYS A 3 29.69 -43.86 -29.08
CA LYS A 3 30.01 -43.19 -30.34
C LYS A 3 29.35 -41.81 -30.36
N GLN A 4 30.15 -40.75 -30.18
CA GLN A 4 29.76 -39.41 -30.57
C GLN A 4 29.68 -39.34 -32.09
N ILE A 5 28.48 -39.26 -32.64
CA ILE A 5 28.24 -38.93 -34.04
C ILE A 5 28.34 -37.42 -34.18
N VAL A 6 29.51 -36.94 -34.52
CA VAL A 6 29.70 -35.55 -34.97
C VAL A 6 29.21 -35.51 -36.42
N LYS A 7 27.96 -35.13 -36.66
CA LYS A 7 27.46 -34.76 -37.97
C LYS A 7 28.04 -33.39 -38.37
N LYS A 8 29.06 -33.40 -39.17
CA LYS A 8 29.55 -32.28 -39.97
C LYS A 8 28.63 -32.10 -41.19
N ASP A 9 27.40 -31.59 -41.01
CA ASP A 9 26.57 -31.19 -42.16
C ASP A 9 26.00 -29.80 -41.87
N GLY A 10 26.58 -28.82 -42.51
CA GLY A 10 26.01 -27.51 -42.62
C GLY A 10 24.65 -27.56 -43.32
N PRO A 11 23.78 -26.53 -43.17
CA PRO A 11 22.45 -26.56 -43.77
C PRO A 11 22.53 -26.72 -45.27
N THR A 12 21.77 -27.67 -45.84
CA THR A 12 21.65 -27.86 -47.29
C THR A 12 21.09 -26.59 -47.92
N ILE A 13 21.88 -25.93 -48.76
CA ILE A 13 21.52 -24.68 -49.42
C ILE A 13 21.04 -24.99 -50.85
N ASN A 14 19.76 -24.77 -51.12
CA ASN A 14 19.17 -24.96 -52.43
C ASN A 14 19.20 -23.66 -53.24
N LYS A 15 19.64 -23.75 -54.53
CA LYS A 15 19.57 -22.65 -55.49
C LYS A 15 18.17 -22.63 -56.10
N ILE A 16 17.50 -21.49 -56.08
CA ILE A 16 16.17 -21.30 -56.68
C ILE A 16 16.26 -20.17 -57.71
N ILE A 17 15.81 -20.46 -58.93
CA ILE A 17 15.68 -19.47 -60.00
C ILE A 17 14.22 -18.97 -59.95
N LYS A 18 14.02 -17.69 -59.79
CA LYS A 18 12.69 -17.10 -59.82
C LYS A 18 12.18 -16.91 -61.24
N LYS A 19 10.86 -16.65 -61.36
CA LYS A 19 10.23 -16.42 -62.70
C LYS A 19 10.81 -15.20 -63.45
N ASP A 20 11.41 -14.26 -62.71
CA ASP A 20 12.11 -13.09 -63.26
C ASP A 20 13.57 -13.33 -63.64
N GLY A 21 14.04 -14.62 -63.69
CA GLY A 21 15.40 -15.00 -63.96
C GLY A 21 16.41 -14.77 -62.84
N SER A 22 16.03 -14.12 -61.75
CA SER A 22 16.93 -13.86 -60.60
C SER A 22 17.18 -15.13 -59.79
N THR A 23 18.45 -15.32 -59.37
CA THR A 23 18.83 -16.44 -58.51
C THR A 23 18.79 -16.08 -57.05
N VAL A 24 18.14 -16.92 -56.21
CA VAL A 24 18.16 -16.85 -54.77
C VAL A 24 18.53 -18.21 -54.16
N TYR A 25 19.12 -18.16 -52.98
CA TYR A 25 19.47 -19.35 -52.20
C TYR A 25 18.51 -19.49 -51.06
N ARG A 26 18.07 -20.73 -50.76
CA ARG A 26 17.19 -21.06 -49.66
C ARG A 26 17.74 -22.21 -48.84
N ALA A 27 17.67 -22.11 -47.53
CA ALA A 27 18.04 -23.18 -46.62
C ALA A 27 17.05 -23.31 -45.47
N ASN A 28 16.80 -24.53 -45.01
CA ASN A 28 16.07 -24.83 -43.80
C ASN A 28 17.06 -25.03 -42.66
N ILE A 29 17.02 -24.14 -41.70
CA ILE A 29 17.96 -24.12 -40.57
C ILE A 29 17.26 -24.73 -39.35
N TYR A 30 17.91 -25.70 -38.74
CA TYR A 30 17.52 -26.23 -37.43
C TYR A 30 18.01 -25.27 -36.33
N LEU A 31 17.11 -24.79 -35.50
CA LEU A 31 17.42 -23.83 -34.42
C LEU A 31 17.67 -24.52 -33.07
N GLY A 32 17.04 -25.68 -32.85
CA GLY A 32 17.11 -26.42 -31.59
C GLY A 32 15.78 -27.07 -31.23
N ILE A 33 15.66 -27.48 -29.96
CA ILE A 33 14.41 -27.96 -29.36
C ILE A 33 13.80 -26.82 -28.57
N ASP A 34 12.50 -26.57 -28.76
CA ASP A 34 11.77 -25.60 -28.00
C ASP A 34 11.57 -26.10 -26.53
N VAL A 35 12.09 -25.37 -25.58
CA VAL A 35 12.11 -25.76 -24.14
C VAL A 35 10.70 -25.90 -23.57
N ASN A 36 9.74 -25.12 -24.07
CA ASN A 36 8.37 -25.13 -23.55
C ASN A 36 7.50 -26.22 -24.19
N THR A 37 7.75 -26.58 -25.45
CA THR A 37 6.92 -27.53 -26.18
C THR A 37 7.59 -28.87 -26.42
N GLY A 38 8.90 -28.99 -26.19
CA GLY A 38 9.70 -30.19 -26.51
C GLY A 38 9.85 -30.50 -27.99
N LYS A 39 9.34 -29.64 -28.91
CA LYS A 39 9.35 -29.88 -30.37
C LYS A 39 10.57 -29.28 -31.03
N SER A 40 11.04 -29.93 -32.08
CA SER A 40 12.13 -29.42 -32.93
C SER A 40 11.70 -28.14 -33.69
N VAL A 41 12.55 -27.11 -33.64
CA VAL A 41 12.31 -25.82 -34.28
C VAL A 41 13.19 -25.65 -35.48
N ARG A 42 12.59 -25.32 -36.63
CA ARG A 42 13.31 -25.05 -37.90
C ARG A 42 12.79 -23.76 -38.53
N THR A 43 13.67 -23.02 -39.21
CA THR A 43 13.30 -21.81 -39.96
C THR A 43 13.82 -21.86 -41.36
N SER A 44 13.08 -21.28 -42.31
CA SER A 44 13.50 -21.20 -43.72
C SER A 44 14.08 -19.80 -43.96
N ILE A 45 15.29 -19.77 -44.50
CA ILE A 45 16.02 -18.53 -44.79
C ILE A 45 16.29 -18.44 -46.30
N THR A 46 16.03 -17.27 -46.88
CA THR A 46 16.31 -16.97 -48.29
C THR A 46 17.24 -15.75 -48.38
N ALA A 47 18.23 -15.82 -49.26
CA ALA A 47 19.15 -14.72 -49.54
C ALA A 47 19.69 -14.77 -50.99
N LYS A 48 20.29 -13.65 -51.44
CA LYS A 48 20.87 -13.54 -52.79
C LYS A 48 22.20 -14.28 -52.94
N THR A 49 22.91 -14.60 -51.87
CA THR A 49 24.20 -15.29 -51.87
C THR A 49 24.26 -16.36 -50.78
N GLN A 50 25.09 -17.40 -51.01
CA GLN A 50 25.31 -18.45 -50.02
C GLN A 50 25.97 -17.92 -48.73
N LYS A 51 26.86 -16.91 -48.82
CA LYS A 51 27.50 -16.26 -47.69
C LYS A 51 26.45 -15.54 -46.79
N ALA A 52 25.46 -14.89 -47.43
CA ALA A 52 24.36 -14.24 -46.71
C ALA A 52 23.41 -15.26 -46.04
N ILE A 53 23.22 -16.47 -46.61
CA ILE A 53 22.49 -17.55 -45.93
C ILE A 53 23.21 -17.97 -44.65
N LYS A 54 24.54 -18.22 -44.71
CA LYS A 54 25.32 -18.62 -43.52
C LYS A 54 25.25 -17.58 -42.41
N LEU A 55 25.39 -16.28 -42.76
CA LEU A 55 25.30 -15.18 -41.77
C LEU A 55 23.92 -15.10 -41.15
N LYS A 56 22.84 -15.17 -41.94
CA LYS A 56 21.48 -15.16 -41.45
C LYS A 56 21.16 -16.40 -40.61
N ALA A 57 21.74 -17.56 -40.93
CA ALA A 57 21.57 -18.78 -40.16
C ALA A 57 22.18 -18.67 -38.75
N SER A 58 23.43 -18.20 -38.66
CA SER A 58 24.08 -17.96 -37.37
C SER A 58 23.30 -16.95 -36.53
N LYS A 59 22.80 -15.87 -37.15
CA LYS A 59 21.97 -14.90 -36.47
C LYS A 59 20.68 -15.52 -35.95
N ALA A 60 19.97 -16.31 -36.76
CA ALA A 60 18.73 -16.95 -36.36
C ALA A 60 18.92 -17.97 -35.22
N ILE A 61 20.03 -18.70 -35.19
CA ILE A 61 20.39 -19.62 -34.11
C ILE A 61 20.67 -18.83 -32.83
N ASN A 62 21.48 -17.77 -32.90
CA ASN A 62 21.79 -16.93 -31.77
C ASN A 62 20.52 -16.24 -31.23
N ASP A 63 19.65 -15.74 -32.11
CA ASP A 63 18.38 -15.09 -31.68
C ASP A 63 17.46 -16.11 -30.99
N PHE A 64 17.41 -17.36 -31.45
CA PHE A 64 16.64 -18.43 -30.82
C PHE A 64 17.22 -18.80 -29.44
N GLN A 65 18.54 -18.93 -29.31
CA GLN A 65 19.23 -19.19 -28.05
C GLN A 65 19.04 -18.05 -27.08
N ASN A 66 19.19 -16.79 -27.50
CA ASN A 66 18.96 -15.58 -26.71
C ASN A 66 17.49 -15.40 -26.30
N ASN A 67 16.56 -16.06 -27.03
CA ASN A 67 15.14 -16.12 -26.67
C ASN A 67 14.80 -17.28 -25.69
N GLY A 68 15.81 -17.89 -25.07
CA GLY A 68 15.59 -19.01 -24.14
C GLY A 68 15.21 -20.31 -24.87
N CYS A 69 15.68 -20.53 -26.09
CA CYS A 69 15.37 -21.71 -26.91
C CYS A 69 13.87 -21.97 -27.10
N THR A 70 13.07 -20.91 -27.30
CA THR A 70 11.63 -21.04 -27.57
C THR A 70 11.18 -20.15 -28.72
N ARG A 71 10.12 -20.61 -29.43
CA ARG A 71 9.40 -19.81 -30.44
C ARG A 71 8.34 -18.87 -29.88
N LEU A 72 8.06 -18.91 -28.59
CA LEU A 72 7.11 -17.97 -27.98
C LEU A 72 7.53 -16.55 -28.35
N ALA A 73 6.58 -15.78 -28.84
CA ALA A 73 6.83 -14.40 -29.24
C ALA A 73 7.42 -13.64 -28.03
N LYS A 74 8.55 -12.98 -28.25
CA LYS A 74 9.06 -12.02 -27.28
C LYS A 74 7.96 -11.01 -27.00
N VAL A 75 7.61 -10.83 -25.74
CA VAL A 75 6.81 -9.69 -25.33
C VAL A 75 7.58 -8.45 -25.78
N SER A 76 7.06 -7.70 -26.75
CA SER A 76 7.68 -6.47 -27.22
C SER A 76 6.89 -5.28 -26.70
N CYS A 77 7.52 -4.48 -25.88
CA CYS A 77 7.00 -3.17 -25.47
C CYS A 77 7.87 -2.09 -26.11
N LYS A 78 7.25 -1.10 -26.74
CA LYS A 78 7.95 0.03 -27.35
C LYS A 78 8.10 1.17 -26.35
N THR A 79 7.03 1.47 -25.62
CA THR A 79 6.96 2.56 -24.66
C THR A 79 6.95 2.06 -23.22
N PHE A 80 7.29 2.94 -22.29
CA PHE A 80 7.24 2.61 -20.86
C PHE A 80 5.81 2.40 -20.38
N ASP A 81 4.82 3.14 -20.94
CA ASP A 81 3.41 2.93 -20.61
C ASP A 81 2.92 1.54 -20.97
N GLU A 82 3.36 0.96 -22.09
CA GLU A 82 3.05 -0.43 -22.43
C GLU A 82 3.60 -1.41 -21.36
N LEU A 83 4.83 -1.18 -20.88
CA LEU A 83 5.42 -1.99 -19.81
C LEU A 83 4.69 -1.79 -18.48
N ILE A 84 4.31 -0.55 -18.16
CA ILE A 84 3.49 -0.22 -16.96
C ILE A 84 2.19 -1.03 -17.00
N GLN A 85 1.46 -1.04 -18.11
CA GLN A 85 0.19 -1.75 -18.25
C GLN A 85 0.35 -3.26 -18.07
N LEU A 86 1.38 -3.87 -18.69
CA LEU A 86 1.66 -5.29 -18.51
C LEU A 86 1.98 -5.65 -17.06
N TRP A 87 2.85 -4.87 -16.43
CA TRP A 87 3.18 -5.05 -15.02
C TRP A 87 1.96 -4.87 -14.13
N TRP A 88 1.19 -3.81 -14.35
CA TRP A 88 0.05 -3.46 -13.52
C TRP A 88 -1.05 -4.52 -13.56
N ASN A 89 -1.36 -5.06 -14.75
CA ASN A 89 -2.37 -6.10 -14.90
C ASN A 89 -2.08 -7.35 -14.07
N ASN A 90 -0.80 -7.69 -13.90
CA ASN A 90 -0.38 -8.81 -13.06
C ASN A 90 -0.27 -8.39 -11.59
N HIS A 91 0.37 -7.25 -11.31
CA HIS A 91 0.69 -6.83 -9.95
C HIS A 91 -0.54 -6.48 -9.11
N LYS A 92 -1.56 -5.84 -9.70
CA LYS A 92 -2.80 -5.48 -9.00
C LYS A 92 -3.54 -6.67 -8.38
N LEU A 93 -3.39 -7.88 -8.95
CA LEU A 93 -4.05 -9.10 -8.46
C LEU A 93 -3.52 -9.54 -7.08
N SER A 94 -2.29 -9.19 -6.74
CA SER A 94 -1.66 -9.52 -5.46
C SER A 94 -1.87 -8.46 -4.37
N LEU A 95 -2.53 -7.33 -4.69
CA LEU A 95 -2.64 -6.18 -3.81
C LEU A 95 -4.03 -6.06 -3.19
N LYS A 96 -4.07 -5.48 -1.97
CA LYS A 96 -5.33 -5.04 -1.35
C LYS A 96 -5.88 -3.79 -2.05
N ASN A 97 -7.21 -3.65 -2.10
CA ASN A 97 -7.92 -2.59 -2.81
C ASN A 97 -7.39 -1.16 -2.56
N ASN A 98 -7.08 -0.82 -1.31
CA ASN A 98 -6.51 0.50 -0.97
C ASN A 98 -5.12 0.72 -1.60
N THR A 99 -4.30 -0.32 -1.66
CA THR A 99 -2.97 -0.28 -2.28
C THR A 99 -3.09 -0.19 -3.80
N VAL A 100 -4.05 -0.92 -4.38
CA VAL A 100 -4.39 -0.81 -5.83
C VAL A 100 -4.74 0.63 -6.17
N THR A 101 -5.68 1.25 -5.44
CA THR A 101 -6.11 2.63 -5.67
C THR A 101 -4.95 3.62 -5.53
N SER A 102 -4.12 3.47 -4.49
CA SER A 102 -2.98 4.37 -4.25
C SER A 102 -1.91 4.24 -5.34
N ASN A 103 -1.53 3.01 -5.71
CA ASN A 103 -0.54 2.79 -6.76
C ASN A 103 -1.05 3.26 -8.13
N GLN A 104 -2.33 3.02 -8.45
CA GLN A 104 -2.94 3.52 -9.69
C GLN A 104 -2.89 5.05 -9.76
N ASN A 105 -3.17 5.74 -8.64
CA ASN A 105 -3.05 7.19 -8.58
C ASN A 105 -1.60 7.67 -8.78
N PHE A 106 -0.61 6.99 -8.19
CA PHE A 106 0.80 7.32 -8.40
C PHE A 106 1.22 7.11 -9.86
N ILE A 107 0.78 6.03 -10.48
CA ILE A 107 1.05 5.75 -11.89
C ILE A 107 0.43 6.84 -12.77
N ASN A 108 -0.86 7.10 -12.63
CA ASN A 108 -1.61 8.00 -13.50
C ASN A 108 -1.23 9.48 -13.31
N SER A 109 -0.95 9.90 -12.07
CA SER A 109 -0.70 11.32 -11.77
C SER A 109 0.78 11.73 -11.88
N TYR A 110 1.71 10.77 -11.79
CA TYR A 110 3.14 11.09 -11.73
C TYR A 110 3.99 10.30 -12.72
N ILE A 111 3.89 8.96 -12.74
CA ILE A 111 4.84 8.11 -13.47
C ILE A 111 4.55 8.15 -14.97
N SER A 112 3.31 7.87 -15.37
CA SER A 112 2.90 7.84 -16.78
C SER A 112 3.06 9.21 -17.46
N PRO A 113 2.63 10.34 -16.87
CA PRO A 113 2.85 11.65 -17.49
C PRO A 113 4.32 12.04 -17.64
N ALA A 114 5.19 11.56 -16.75
CA ALA A 114 6.62 11.93 -16.75
C ALA A 114 7.48 11.02 -17.64
N LEU A 115 7.19 9.73 -17.67
CA LEU A 115 8.07 8.71 -18.27
C LEU A 115 7.36 7.82 -19.30
N GLY A 116 6.03 7.75 -19.29
CA GLY A 116 5.24 6.77 -20.03
C GLY A 116 5.45 6.80 -21.53
N ALA A 117 5.54 7.99 -22.12
CA ALA A 117 5.73 8.18 -23.56
C ALA A 117 7.14 7.85 -24.08
N TYR A 118 8.12 7.71 -23.17
CA TYR A 118 9.48 7.41 -23.58
C TYR A 118 9.59 5.97 -24.11
N SER A 119 10.41 5.78 -25.17
CA SER A 119 10.84 4.44 -25.56
C SER A 119 11.65 3.81 -24.42
N ILE A 120 11.35 2.55 -24.10
CA ILE A 120 11.99 1.83 -22.98
C ILE A 120 13.51 1.84 -23.10
N SER A 121 14.04 1.70 -24.33
CA SER A 121 15.49 1.70 -24.59
C SER A 121 16.16 3.06 -24.34
N LYS A 122 15.40 4.15 -24.28
CA LYS A 122 15.90 5.51 -24.03
C LYS A 122 15.81 5.92 -22.55
N ILE A 123 15.18 5.12 -21.71
CA ILE A 123 15.11 5.42 -20.27
C ILE A 123 16.41 4.99 -19.62
N SER A 124 17.24 5.99 -19.30
CA SER A 124 18.52 5.81 -18.60
C SER A 124 18.39 6.11 -17.12
N THR A 125 19.37 5.68 -16.31
CA THR A 125 19.47 6.04 -14.89
C THR A 125 19.50 7.57 -14.71
N SER A 126 20.18 8.31 -15.59
CA SER A 126 20.26 9.77 -15.55
C SER A 126 18.89 10.42 -15.79
N LEU A 127 18.07 9.88 -16.71
CA LEU A 127 16.72 10.40 -16.95
C LEU A 127 15.83 10.22 -15.71
N ILE A 128 15.87 9.02 -15.11
CA ILE A 128 15.09 8.76 -13.88
C ILE A 128 15.62 9.63 -12.74
N GLN A 129 16.95 9.79 -12.58
CA GLN A 129 17.54 10.65 -11.56
C GLN A 129 17.08 12.10 -11.71
N ASN A 130 17.10 12.65 -12.92
CA ASN A 130 16.61 14.00 -13.17
C ASN A 130 15.13 14.15 -12.80
N GLN A 131 14.30 13.18 -13.16
CA GLN A 131 12.89 13.19 -12.79
C GLN A 131 12.68 13.09 -11.28
N MET A 132 13.47 12.28 -10.58
CA MET A 132 13.44 12.20 -9.11
C MET A 132 13.84 13.54 -8.46
N ASN A 133 14.83 14.22 -9.01
CA ASN A 133 15.25 15.55 -8.53
C ASN A 133 14.14 16.58 -8.71
N ILE A 134 13.42 16.54 -9.84
CA ILE A 134 12.24 17.40 -10.08
C ILE A 134 11.16 17.15 -9.04
N TRP A 135 10.79 15.88 -8.82
CA TRP A 135 9.78 15.53 -7.81
C TRP A 135 10.20 15.90 -6.40
N ALA A 136 11.49 15.73 -6.05
CA ALA A 136 12.03 16.12 -4.75
C ALA A 136 12.00 17.65 -4.55
N ASN A 137 12.37 18.43 -5.58
CA ASN A 137 12.32 19.87 -5.53
C ASN A 137 10.88 20.37 -5.38
N ASN A 138 9.93 19.80 -6.13
CA ASN A 138 8.51 20.12 -6.00
C ASN A 138 7.96 19.77 -4.61
N ALA A 139 8.39 18.65 -4.04
CA ALA A 139 7.99 18.22 -2.69
C ALA A 139 8.54 19.13 -1.59
N ASN A 140 9.72 19.73 -1.80
CA ASN A 140 10.41 20.63 -0.86
C ASN A 140 10.04 22.10 -1.04
N SER A 141 9.40 22.46 -2.16
CA SER A 141 8.88 23.81 -2.38
C SER A 141 7.65 24.06 -1.51
N SER A 142 7.46 25.29 -1.04
CA SER A 142 6.30 25.70 -0.24
C SER A 142 4.97 25.68 -1.00
N LYS A 143 4.98 25.50 -2.31
CA LYS A 143 3.79 25.38 -3.17
C LYS A 143 3.25 23.95 -3.13
N LEU A 144 2.58 23.59 -2.06
CA LEU A 144 2.09 22.24 -1.75
C LEU A 144 0.97 21.70 -2.67
N TYR A 145 0.43 22.50 -3.58
CA TYR A 145 -0.75 22.16 -4.39
C TYR A 145 -0.55 22.30 -5.90
N THR A 146 0.69 22.41 -6.37
CA THR A 146 0.96 22.36 -7.81
C THR A 146 0.82 20.91 -8.30
N THR A 147 0.14 20.75 -9.44
CA THR A 147 0.04 19.46 -10.16
C THR A 147 1.43 18.83 -10.26
N GLY A 148 1.60 17.60 -9.78
CA GLY A 148 2.89 16.90 -9.80
C GLY A 148 3.75 17.01 -8.53
N SER A 149 3.27 17.64 -7.44
CA SER A 149 3.99 17.63 -6.17
C SER A 149 3.54 16.47 -5.28
N THR A 150 4.45 15.58 -4.90
CA THR A 150 4.20 14.54 -3.91
C THR A 150 5.37 14.40 -2.95
N LYS A 151 5.06 14.37 -1.66
CA LYS A 151 6.06 14.03 -0.62
C LYS A 151 6.46 12.55 -0.64
N SER A 152 5.73 11.72 -1.39
CA SER A 152 5.92 10.27 -1.46
C SER A 152 6.75 9.86 -2.69
N TYR A 153 7.64 10.71 -3.20
CA TYR A 153 8.44 10.41 -4.40
C TYR A 153 9.34 9.17 -4.24
N SER A 154 9.70 8.78 -3.01
CA SER A 154 10.36 7.49 -2.75
C SER A 154 9.48 6.29 -3.15
N VAL A 155 8.16 6.41 -3.00
CA VAL A 155 7.21 5.38 -3.46
C VAL A 155 7.19 5.31 -4.99
N LEU A 156 7.31 6.46 -5.68
CA LEU A 156 7.39 6.50 -7.14
C LEU A 156 8.61 5.73 -7.64
N LEU A 157 9.79 5.95 -7.03
CA LEU A 157 11.01 5.20 -7.37
C LEU A 157 10.82 3.70 -7.15
N ASN A 158 10.22 3.29 -6.04
CA ASN A 158 9.94 1.88 -5.77
C ASN A 158 9.02 1.25 -6.82
N ILE A 159 7.99 1.98 -7.27
CA ILE A 159 7.10 1.50 -8.33
C ILE A 159 7.86 1.36 -9.65
N ILE A 160 8.64 2.37 -10.06
CA ILE A 160 9.45 2.34 -11.28
C ILE A 160 10.44 1.18 -11.23
N THR A 161 11.13 0.98 -10.11
CA THR A 161 12.06 -0.13 -9.90
C THR A 161 11.38 -1.50 -10.11
N ARG A 162 10.17 -1.67 -9.58
CA ARG A 162 9.39 -2.91 -9.74
C ARG A 162 8.93 -3.14 -11.17
N ILE A 163 8.55 -2.08 -11.89
CA ILE A 163 8.16 -2.15 -13.29
C ILE A 163 9.33 -2.64 -14.14
N PHE A 164 10.52 -2.07 -13.98
CA PHE A 164 11.71 -2.51 -14.71
C PHE A 164 12.16 -3.92 -14.29
N GLN A 165 12.04 -4.27 -13.02
CA GLN A 165 12.34 -5.64 -12.55
C GLN A 165 11.43 -6.67 -13.22
N TYR A 166 10.13 -6.34 -13.36
CA TYR A 166 9.20 -7.16 -14.14
C TYR A 166 9.59 -7.20 -15.63
N GLY A 167 10.00 -6.06 -16.20
CA GLY A 167 10.50 -6.00 -17.58
C GLY A 167 11.69 -6.93 -17.83
N ILE A 168 12.60 -7.09 -16.84
CA ILE A 168 13.69 -8.05 -16.89
C ILE A 168 13.14 -9.48 -16.88
N SER A 169 12.20 -9.80 -15.98
CA SER A 169 11.64 -11.15 -15.84
C SER A 169 10.92 -11.66 -17.09
N ILE A 170 10.36 -10.75 -17.90
CA ILE A 170 9.69 -11.07 -19.17
C ILE A 170 10.58 -10.85 -20.42
N GLY A 171 11.87 -10.51 -20.23
CA GLY A 171 12.86 -10.37 -21.29
C GLY A 171 12.70 -9.12 -22.17
N VAL A 172 11.95 -8.10 -21.72
CA VAL A 172 11.76 -6.81 -22.44
C VAL A 172 12.97 -5.90 -22.27
N VAL A 173 13.60 -5.91 -21.10
CA VAL A 173 14.82 -5.17 -20.79
C VAL A 173 15.88 -6.08 -20.18
N THR A 174 17.16 -5.73 -20.31
CA THR A 174 18.29 -6.52 -19.82
C THR A 174 18.81 -6.03 -18.47
N PHE A 175 18.52 -4.78 -18.09
CA PHE A 175 18.94 -4.19 -16.82
C PHE A 175 17.86 -3.23 -16.29
N ASN A 176 17.95 -2.90 -15.01
CA ASN A 176 17.01 -1.99 -14.35
C ASN A 176 17.66 -0.61 -14.17
N PRO A 177 17.27 0.42 -14.95
CA PRO A 177 17.86 1.74 -14.87
C PRO A 177 17.48 2.50 -13.58
N ALA A 178 16.46 2.03 -12.84
CA ALA A 178 16.04 2.65 -11.57
C ALA A 178 16.83 2.12 -10.36
N ARG A 179 17.66 1.07 -10.51
CA ARG A 179 18.36 0.42 -9.41
C ARG A 179 19.33 1.33 -8.68
N ASP A 180 20.13 2.08 -9.46
CA ASP A 180 21.23 2.88 -8.96
C ASP A 180 20.88 4.38 -8.82
N VAL A 181 19.59 4.69 -8.87
CA VAL A 181 19.07 6.05 -8.70
C VAL A 181 19.19 6.44 -7.22
N ILE A 182 19.84 7.56 -6.96
CA ILE A 182 20.02 8.13 -5.62
C ILE A 182 18.76 8.89 -5.25
N LEU A 183 18.12 8.46 -4.16
CA LEU A 183 16.94 9.16 -3.65
C LEU A 183 17.35 10.49 -3.00
N PRO A 184 16.92 11.65 -3.54
CA PRO A 184 17.21 12.94 -2.92
C PRO A 184 16.64 13.01 -1.50
N ARG A 185 17.39 13.64 -0.58
CA ARG A 185 16.89 13.81 0.80
C ARG A 185 15.69 14.75 0.82
N ILE A 186 14.64 14.33 1.49
CA ILE A 186 13.55 15.24 1.88
C ILE A 186 14.15 16.23 2.87
N LYS A 187 14.05 17.54 2.61
CA LYS A 187 14.25 18.54 3.67
C LYS A 187 13.25 18.16 4.77
N ARG A 188 13.75 17.59 5.88
CA ARG A 188 12.89 17.31 7.03
C ARG A 188 12.24 18.63 7.41
N GLN A 189 10.96 18.80 7.08
CA GLN A 189 10.15 19.68 7.89
C GLN A 189 10.30 19.13 9.31
N GLU A 190 10.61 20.03 10.26
CA GLU A 190 10.64 19.73 11.70
C GLU A 190 9.61 18.66 11.99
N ASN A 191 10.03 17.59 12.64
CA ASN A 191 9.25 16.37 12.86
C ASN A 191 7.80 16.76 13.08
N LYS A 192 6.89 16.35 12.19
CA LYS A 192 5.46 16.59 12.39
C LYS A 192 5.17 16.02 13.77
N LYS A 193 5.10 16.89 14.79
CA LYS A 193 4.74 16.50 16.16
C LYS A 193 3.49 15.65 16.03
N ILE A 194 3.53 14.45 16.60
CA ILE A 194 2.37 13.57 16.63
C ILE A 194 1.27 14.37 17.31
N LYS A 195 0.16 14.54 16.62
CA LYS A 195 -0.96 15.31 17.13
C LYS A 195 -1.76 14.43 18.07
N TYR A 196 -1.76 14.77 19.32
CA TYR A 196 -2.58 14.15 20.38
C TYR A 196 -2.96 15.21 21.42
N PHE A 197 -3.95 14.97 22.24
CA PHE A 197 -4.34 15.86 23.34
C PHE A 197 -3.45 15.66 24.56
N GLY A 198 -2.94 16.75 25.12
CA GLY A 198 -2.48 16.79 26.50
C GLY A 198 -3.64 16.75 27.49
N ASN A 199 -3.33 16.65 28.79
CA ASN A 199 -4.36 16.48 29.81
C ASN A 199 -5.37 17.66 29.85
N SER A 200 -4.91 18.90 29.69
CA SER A 200 -5.78 20.10 29.66
C SER A 200 -6.70 20.11 28.45
N GLU A 201 -6.16 19.82 27.25
CA GLU A 201 -6.93 19.77 26.02
C GLU A 201 -7.95 18.64 26.04
N LEU A 202 -7.57 17.49 26.61
CA LEU A 202 -8.45 16.34 26.76
C LEU A 202 -9.64 16.66 27.69
N LYS A 203 -9.41 17.35 28.79
CA LYS A 203 -10.48 17.81 29.69
C LYS A 203 -11.47 18.73 28.96
N ILE A 204 -10.96 19.76 28.28
CA ILE A 204 -11.77 20.68 27.47
C ILE A 204 -12.58 19.89 26.41
N TRP A 205 -11.96 18.90 25.77
CA TRP A 205 -12.62 18.06 24.76
C TRP A 205 -13.75 17.22 25.34
N TYR A 206 -13.55 16.60 26.51
CA TYR A 206 -14.59 15.83 27.18
C TYR A 206 -15.77 16.73 27.65
N ASP A 207 -15.47 17.90 28.19
CA ASP A 207 -16.48 18.88 28.62
C ASP A 207 -17.30 19.34 27.40
N PHE A 208 -16.64 19.64 26.28
CA PHE A 208 -17.30 19.96 25.04
C PHE A 208 -18.19 18.81 24.53
N LEU A 209 -17.71 17.58 24.49
CA LEU A 209 -18.51 16.43 24.05
C LEU A 209 -19.76 16.22 24.92
N ASN A 210 -19.71 16.56 26.16
CA ASN A 210 -20.85 16.48 27.08
C ASN A 210 -21.87 17.62 26.88
N SER A 211 -21.43 18.75 26.30
CA SER A 211 -22.26 19.91 26.01
C SER A 211 -22.87 19.92 24.61
N VAL A 212 -22.43 19.02 23.74
CA VAL A 212 -22.91 18.95 22.34
C VAL A 212 -24.42 18.65 22.31
N PRO A 213 -25.20 19.36 21.46
CA PRO A 213 -26.63 19.08 21.31
C PRO A 213 -26.91 17.63 20.99
N ASN A 214 -27.99 17.11 21.61
CA ASN A 214 -28.34 15.69 21.49
C ASN A 214 -29.10 15.38 20.20
N THR A 215 -28.58 15.82 19.02
CA THR A 215 -29.11 15.41 17.72
C THR A 215 -28.63 14.00 17.35
N GLU A 216 -29.28 13.35 16.38
CA GLU A 216 -28.88 12.00 15.96
C GLU A 216 -27.46 11.92 15.40
N GLN A 217 -27.10 12.92 14.58
CA GLN A 217 -25.77 12.98 13.98
C GLN A 217 -24.68 13.34 14.99
N ASP A 218 -25.03 14.13 16.01
CA ASP A 218 -24.11 14.51 17.09
C ASP A 218 -23.91 13.34 18.04
N ALA A 219 -24.98 12.63 18.41
CA ALA A 219 -24.89 11.45 19.27
C ALA A 219 -24.01 10.36 18.64
N LEU A 220 -24.09 10.14 17.33
CA LEU A 220 -23.22 9.22 16.59
C LEU A 220 -21.75 9.65 16.72
N LEU A 221 -21.43 10.90 16.40
CA LEU A 221 -20.05 11.38 16.40
C LEU A 221 -19.47 11.45 17.81
N VAL A 222 -20.25 11.90 18.82
CA VAL A 222 -19.85 11.92 20.23
C VAL A 222 -19.53 10.51 20.71
N THR A 223 -20.42 9.54 20.44
CA THR A 223 -20.21 8.14 20.82
C THR A 223 -18.96 7.56 20.14
N LEU A 224 -18.76 7.85 18.85
CA LEU A 224 -17.56 7.42 18.14
C LEU A 224 -16.29 8.01 18.74
N CYS A 225 -16.26 9.32 19.03
CA CYS A 225 -15.09 9.97 19.63
C CYS A 225 -14.76 9.40 21.02
N LYS A 226 -15.75 9.19 21.87
CA LYS A 226 -15.56 8.61 23.20
C LYS A 226 -15.07 7.17 23.12
N LEU A 227 -15.64 6.35 22.22
CA LEU A 227 -15.21 4.97 21.99
C LEU A 227 -13.76 4.91 21.46
N LEU A 228 -13.37 5.78 20.53
CA LEU A 228 -12.00 5.85 20.04
C LEU A 228 -11.00 6.23 21.12
N LEU A 229 -11.37 7.14 22.01
CA LEU A 229 -10.53 7.53 23.16
C LEU A 229 -10.39 6.40 24.18
N SER A 230 -11.45 5.67 24.50
CA SER A 230 -11.42 4.60 25.51
C SER A 230 -10.72 3.34 25.03
N THR A 231 -10.73 3.06 23.71
CA THR A 231 -10.22 1.80 23.14
C THR A 231 -8.92 1.94 22.38
N GLY A 232 -8.61 3.12 21.86
CA GLY A 232 -7.48 3.35 20.96
C GLY A 232 -7.59 2.65 19.61
N MET A 233 -8.75 2.10 19.22
CA MET A 233 -8.94 1.44 17.93
C MET A 233 -8.83 2.41 16.75
N ARG A 234 -8.61 1.88 15.55
CA ARG A 234 -8.61 2.70 14.33
C ARG A 234 -10.05 3.08 13.97
N VAL A 235 -10.26 4.29 13.44
CA VAL A 235 -11.62 4.75 13.11
C VAL A 235 -12.34 3.80 12.14
N ASN A 236 -11.65 3.21 11.17
CA ASN A 236 -12.26 2.28 10.23
C ASN A 236 -12.59 0.91 10.86
N GLU A 237 -11.90 0.53 11.95
CA GLU A 237 -12.27 -0.61 12.79
C GLU A 237 -13.57 -0.29 13.56
N ALA A 238 -13.64 0.88 14.19
CA ALA A 238 -14.83 1.32 14.91
C ALA A 238 -16.06 1.44 13.98
N LEU A 239 -15.90 2.02 12.81
CA LEU A 239 -16.99 2.16 11.82
C LEU A 239 -17.48 0.82 11.24
N ALA A 240 -16.69 -0.25 11.37
CA ALA A 240 -17.04 -1.61 10.95
C ALA A 240 -17.76 -2.42 12.04
N LEU A 241 -17.88 -1.92 13.27
CA LEU A 241 -18.44 -2.66 14.40
C LEU A 241 -19.94 -2.92 14.24
N ASN A 242 -20.34 -4.11 14.65
CA ASN A 242 -21.72 -4.49 14.87
C ASN A 242 -22.00 -4.57 16.38
N TRP A 243 -23.25 -4.48 16.81
CA TRP A 243 -23.63 -4.69 18.20
C TRP A 243 -23.25 -6.08 18.71
N SER A 244 -23.20 -7.08 17.86
CA SER A 244 -22.73 -8.44 18.20
C SER A 244 -21.22 -8.52 18.49
N ASP A 245 -20.43 -7.50 18.16
CA ASP A 245 -19.01 -7.43 18.49
C ASP A 245 -18.78 -6.90 19.92
N ILE A 246 -19.84 -6.44 20.62
CA ILE A 246 -19.78 -5.95 22.00
C ILE A 246 -20.32 -7.00 22.94
N ASP A 247 -19.48 -7.49 23.82
CA ASP A 247 -19.91 -8.32 24.94
C ASP A 247 -20.08 -7.42 26.19
N TYR A 248 -21.34 -7.12 26.49
CA TYR A 248 -21.68 -6.27 27.63
C TYR A 248 -21.52 -6.96 28.98
N HIS A 249 -21.49 -8.30 29.00
CA HIS A 249 -21.32 -9.09 30.23
C HIS A 249 -19.85 -9.07 30.66
N ASN A 250 -18.96 -9.38 29.73
CA ASN A 250 -17.52 -9.41 29.99
C ASN A 250 -16.86 -8.02 29.82
N GLY A 251 -17.58 -7.03 29.32
CA GLY A 251 -17.04 -5.68 29.12
C GLY A 251 -15.96 -5.59 28.04
N VAL A 252 -16.17 -6.28 26.92
CA VAL A 252 -15.15 -6.34 25.85
C VAL A 252 -15.71 -6.02 24.46
N VAL A 253 -14.84 -5.55 23.58
CA VAL A 253 -15.09 -5.30 22.16
C VAL A 253 -14.18 -6.18 21.31
N SER A 254 -14.78 -6.96 20.42
CA SER A 254 -14.07 -7.81 19.46
C SER A 254 -13.78 -7.05 18.17
N VAL A 255 -12.51 -6.79 17.87
CA VAL A 255 -12.07 -6.09 16.65
C VAL A 255 -11.57 -7.13 15.65
N THR A 256 -12.42 -7.54 14.70
CA THR A 256 -12.12 -8.59 13.72
C THR A 256 -12.21 -8.10 12.26
N LYS A 257 -12.72 -6.92 12.04
CA LYS A 257 -13.02 -6.36 10.71
C LYS A 257 -12.70 -4.87 10.63
N THR A 258 -12.58 -4.36 9.42
CA THR A 258 -12.32 -2.94 9.14
C THR A 258 -12.96 -2.53 7.84
N LEU A 259 -13.13 -1.22 7.63
CA LEU A 259 -13.55 -0.69 6.34
C LEU A 259 -12.34 -0.28 5.49
N ASP A 260 -12.45 -0.48 4.19
CA ASP A 260 -11.51 0.11 3.23
C ASP A 260 -11.80 1.62 3.04
N SER A 261 -11.02 2.29 2.18
CA SER A 261 -11.22 3.72 1.88
C SER A 261 -12.53 4.05 1.16
N LYS A 262 -13.18 3.05 0.57
CA LYS A 262 -14.47 3.15 -0.14
C LYS A 262 -15.66 2.73 0.74
N GLY A 263 -15.42 2.35 2.01
CA GLY A 263 -16.44 1.88 2.93
C GLY A 263 -16.85 0.42 2.73
N LYS A 264 -16.07 -0.35 1.98
CA LYS A 264 -16.30 -1.79 1.84
C LYS A 264 -15.72 -2.52 3.04
N LEU A 265 -16.48 -3.48 3.58
CA LEU A 265 -16.06 -4.31 4.68
C LEU A 265 -14.93 -5.26 4.24
N GLU A 266 -13.83 -5.24 4.98
CA GLU A 266 -12.73 -6.20 4.90
C GLU A 266 -12.76 -7.08 6.16
N SER A 267 -13.02 -8.37 5.99
CA SER A 267 -13.15 -9.36 7.07
C SER A 267 -11.80 -9.82 7.64
N THR A 268 -10.71 -9.51 6.99
CA THR A 268 -9.36 -9.85 7.46
C THR A 268 -8.56 -8.59 7.72
N PRO A 269 -8.20 -8.32 8.99
CA PRO A 269 -7.19 -7.33 9.32
C PRO A 269 -5.89 -7.62 8.55
N LYS A 270 -5.09 -6.59 8.26
CA LYS A 270 -3.82 -6.70 7.49
C LYS A 270 -2.85 -7.75 8.05
N THR A 271 -2.94 -8.06 9.35
CA THR A 271 -2.10 -9.01 10.07
C THR A 271 -2.93 -9.76 11.11
N ARG A 272 -2.53 -10.99 11.48
CA ARG A 272 -3.13 -11.76 12.59
C ARG A 272 -3.21 -10.96 13.89
N SER A 273 -2.24 -10.09 14.16
CA SER A 273 -2.19 -9.21 15.34
C SER A 273 -3.24 -8.08 15.33
N SER A 274 -3.92 -7.86 14.21
CA SER A 274 -4.97 -6.83 14.13
C SER A 274 -6.32 -7.32 14.65
N ALA A 275 -6.58 -8.65 14.62
CA ALA A 275 -7.72 -9.25 15.30
C ALA A 275 -7.41 -9.32 16.80
N ARG A 276 -8.22 -8.66 17.61
CA ARG A 276 -8.00 -8.54 19.06
C ARG A 276 -9.29 -8.28 19.81
N ILE A 277 -9.26 -8.57 21.09
CA ILE A 277 -10.29 -8.23 22.06
C ILE A 277 -9.76 -7.03 22.89
N ILE A 278 -10.60 -6.05 23.14
CA ILE A 278 -10.25 -4.84 23.91
C ILE A 278 -11.22 -4.72 25.06
N ASP A 279 -10.70 -4.72 26.30
CA ASP A 279 -11.48 -4.44 27.48
C ASP A 279 -11.93 -2.98 27.47
N ILE A 280 -13.20 -2.75 27.82
CA ILE A 280 -13.81 -1.42 27.93
C ILE A 280 -14.31 -1.17 29.34
N ASP A 281 -14.17 0.08 29.76
CA ASP A 281 -14.61 0.54 31.06
C ASP A 281 -16.14 0.66 31.18
N GLN A 282 -16.64 0.69 32.39
CA GLN A 282 -18.09 0.74 32.69
C GLN A 282 -18.77 1.98 32.07
N SER A 283 -18.07 3.12 32.00
CA SER A 283 -18.63 4.34 31.42
C SER A 283 -18.83 4.19 29.91
N THR A 284 -17.90 3.51 29.23
CA THR A 284 -18.01 3.16 27.80
C THR A 284 -19.15 2.15 27.56
N ILE A 285 -19.33 1.16 28.44
CA ILE A 285 -20.46 0.21 28.37
C ILE A 285 -21.79 0.95 28.44
N LEU A 286 -21.95 1.85 29.42
CA LEU A 286 -23.16 2.65 29.60
C LEU A 286 -23.44 3.55 28.38
N LEU A 287 -22.40 4.21 27.86
CA LEU A 287 -22.48 5.03 26.65
C LEU A 287 -23.00 4.22 25.44
N LEU A 288 -22.44 3.03 25.24
CA LEU A 288 -22.85 2.16 24.13
C LEU A 288 -24.28 1.65 24.28
N LYS A 289 -24.71 1.25 25.50
CA LYS A 289 -26.09 0.85 25.78
C LYS A 289 -27.08 1.99 25.52
N GLN A 290 -26.76 3.21 25.96
CA GLN A 290 -27.60 4.40 25.70
C GLN A 290 -27.72 4.69 24.22
N TYR A 291 -26.59 4.62 23.49
CA TYR A 291 -26.58 4.86 22.04
C TYR A 291 -27.34 3.76 21.28
N GLN A 292 -27.23 2.49 21.69
CA GLN A 292 -27.98 1.37 21.12
C GLN A 292 -29.49 1.56 21.25
N ASN A 293 -29.95 1.91 22.45
CA ASN A 293 -31.39 2.18 22.71
C ASN A 293 -31.90 3.35 21.86
N ARG A 294 -31.10 4.42 21.78
CA ARG A 294 -31.41 5.57 20.93
C ARG A 294 -31.51 5.20 19.46
N GLN A 295 -30.53 4.50 18.93
CA GLN A 295 -30.51 4.05 17.53
C GLN A 295 -31.71 3.14 17.22
N ARG A 296 -32.05 2.23 18.14
CA ARG A 296 -33.19 1.33 18.03
C ARG A 296 -34.51 2.11 17.93
N ASN A 297 -34.70 3.08 18.82
CA ASN A 297 -35.90 3.92 18.83
C ASN A 297 -36.03 4.75 17.54
N LEU A 298 -34.93 5.32 17.07
CA LEU A 298 -34.88 6.07 15.82
C LEU A 298 -35.28 5.20 14.62
N PHE A 299 -34.70 4.02 14.49
CA PHE A 299 -34.95 3.13 13.36
C PHE A 299 -36.38 2.58 13.35
N LEU A 300 -36.92 2.28 14.54
CA LEU A 300 -38.32 1.87 14.69
C LEU A 300 -39.28 3.00 14.23
N LYS A 301 -39.03 4.24 14.67
CA LYS A 301 -39.84 5.40 14.27
C LYS A 301 -39.79 5.72 12.77
N SER A 302 -38.61 5.46 12.17
CA SER A 302 -38.38 5.75 10.74
C SER A 302 -38.69 4.59 9.82
N GLY A 303 -39.17 3.44 10.32
CA GLY A 303 -39.39 2.24 9.53
C GLY A 303 -38.14 1.64 8.89
N LEU A 304 -36.95 1.99 9.42
CA LEU A 304 -35.66 1.51 8.93
C LEU A 304 -35.32 0.15 9.54
N ASN A 305 -34.70 -0.72 8.74
CA ASN A 305 -34.26 -2.03 9.24
C ASN A 305 -33.00 -1.90 10.09
N ILE A 306 -32.96 -2.59 11.22
CA ILE A 306 -31.81 -2.61 12.15
C ILE A 306 -30.81 -3.63 11.62
N ASN A 307 -29.75 -3.17 10.95
CA ASN A 307 -28.69 -4.03 10.37
C ASN A 307 -27.68 -4.56 11.40
N GLY A 308 -27.87 -4.27 12.68
CA GLY A 308 -26.89 -4.60 13.73
C GLY A 308 -25.62 -3.75 13.71
N ILE A 309 -25.44 -2.82 12.78
CA ILE A 309 -24.25 -1.97 12.65
C ILE A 309 -24.35 -0.80 13.63
N ILE A 310 -23.27 -0.53 14.36
CA ILE A 310 -23.24 0.53 15.40
C ILE A 310 -23.28 1.93 14.77
N PHE A 311 -22.35 2.22 13.87
CA PHE A 311 -22.19 3.56 13.29
C PHE A 311 -22.76 3.61 11.86
N THR A 312 -24.07 3.76 11.77
CA THR A 312 -24.82 3.85 10.49
C THR A 312 -25.86 4.95 10.58
N ASN A 313 -26.26 5.49 9.42
CA ASN A 313 -27.41 6.41 9.29
C ASN A 313 -28.68 5.71 8.81
N GLY A 314 -28.70 4.39 8.75
CA GLY A 314 -29.82 3.58 8.27
C GLY A 314 -30.00 3.55 6.74
N ILE A 315 -29.42 4.48 6.00
CA ILE A 315 -29.49 4.54 4.53
C ILE A 315 -28.34 3.74 3.89
N LYS A 316 -27.13 3.96 4.40
CA LYS A 316 -25.92 3.21 4.00
C LYS A 316 -25.49 2.32 5.15
N PRO A 317 -25.16 1.05 4.88
CA PRO A 317 -24.72 0.15 5.95
C PRO A 317 -23.52 0.73 6.69
N TYR A 318 -22.50 1.20 6.00
CA TYR A 318 -21.31 1.76 6.59
C TYR A 318 -21.08 3.22 6.21
N LEU A 319 -20.69 4.04 7.18
CA LEU A 319 -20.30 5.42 6.98
C LEU A 319 -18.82 5.53 6.59
N LEU A 320 -18.53 6.45 5.68
CA LEU A 320 -17.16 6.77 5.32
C LEU A 320 -16.54 7.70 6.37
N ARG A 321 -15.29 7.45 6.74
CA ARG A 321 -14.51 8.37 7.59
C ARG A 321 -14.52 9.81 7.08
N SER A 322 -14.43 10.00 5.75
CA SER A 322 -14.44 11.32 5.11
C SER A 322 -15.72 12.10 5.38
N THR A 323 -16.87 11.43 5.45
CA THR A 323 -18.17 12.07 5.74
C THR A 323 -18.19 12.67 7.16
N LEU A 324 -17.58 12.00 8.13
CA LEU A 324 -17.55 12.44 9.52
C LEU A 324 -16.43 13.46 9.80
N LEU A 325 -15.40 13.50 8.95
CA LEU A 325 -14.20 14.32 9.18
C LEU A 325 -14.50 15.82 9.19
N ALA A 326 -15.38 16.29 8.32
CA ALA A 326 -15.75 17.71 8.24
C ALA A 326 -16.43 18.16 9.56
N ARG A 327 -17.35 17.35 10.09
CA ARG A 327 -18.02 17.62 11.35
C ARG A 327 -17.06 17.54 12.54
N LEU A 328 -16.16 16.56 12.56
CA LEU A 328 -15.13 16.44 13.58
C LEU A 328 -14.22 17.68 13.60
N LYS A 329 -13.82 18.20 12.45
CA LYS A 329 -13.04 19.44 12.37
C LYS A 329 -13.78 20.64 12.96
N LYS A 330 -15.09 20.75 12.67
CA LYS A 330 -15.95 21.77 13.29
C LYS A 330 -15.97 21.64 14.81
N TYR A 331 -15.99 20.41 15.34
CA TYR A 331 -15.95 20.17 16.79
C TYR A 331 -14.65 20.63 17.43
N PHE A 332 -13.49 20.35 16.81
CA PHE A 332 -12.20 20.86 17.29
C PHE A 332 -12.18 22.40 17.35
N THR A 333 -12.72 23.05 16.33
CA THR A 333 -12.81 24.53 16.29
C THR A 333 -13.74 25.07 17.39
N LEU A 334 -14.92 24.48 17.58
CA LEU A 334 -15.88 24.89 18.60
C LEU A 334 -15.34 24.65 20.02
N ALA A 335 -14.67 23.53 20.24
CA ALA A 335 -14.03 23.22 21.52
C ALA A 335 -12.75 24.03 21.78
N LYS A 336 -12.25 24.77 20.79
CA LYS A 336 -10.99 25.53 20.86
C LYS A 336 -9.78 24.65 21.20
N VAL A 337 -9.75 23.41 20.67
CA VAL A 337 -8.65 22.48 20.83
C VAL A 337 -7.98 22.19 19.48
N PRO A 338 -6.71 21.72 19.45
CA PRO A 338 -6.02 21.38 18.22
C PRO A 338 -6.74 20.31 17.37
N ASP A 339 -6.74 20.45 16.04
CA ASP A 339 -7.22 19.37 15.15
C ASP A 339 -6.22 18.22 15.14
N ILE A 340 -6.53 17.17 15.87
CA ILE A 340 -5.75 15.92 15.92
C ILE A 340 -6.24 14.86 14.92
N GLY A 341 -7.38 15.09 14.29
CA GLY A 341 -8.05 14.11 13.42
C GLY A 341 -8.42 12.81 14.14
N PHE A 342 -9.01 11.86 13.43
CA PHE A 342 -9.40 10.58 14.07
C PHE A 342 -8.22 9.77 14.61
N HIS A 343 -7.06 9.85 13.96
CA HIS A 343 -5.90 9.07 14.42
C HIS A 343 -5.27 9.63 15.68
N GLY A 344 -5.45 10.92 15.92
CA GLY A 344 -5.01 11.58 17.16
C GLY A 344 -5.67 11.02 18.41
N PHE A 345 -6.91 10.54 18.36
CA PHE A 345 -7.56 9.88 19.49
C PHE A 345 -6.80 8.62 19.95
N ARG A 346 -6.33 7.82 18.98
CA ARG A 346 -5.49 6.65 19.27
C ARG A 346 -4.14 7.06 19.86
N HIS A 347 -3.54 8.14 19.38
CA HIS A 347 -2.31 8.67 19.97
C HIS A 347 -2.53 9.21 21.38
N THR A 348 -3.66 9.88 21.62
CA THR A 348 -4.05 10.35 22.96
C THR A 348 -4.22 9.17 23.91
N HIS A 349 -4.98 8.14 23.51
CA HIS A 349 -5.16 6.90 24.27
C HIS A 349 -3.82 6.27 24.65
N ALA A 350 -2.94 6.09 23.68
CA ALA A 350 -1.62 5.48 23.89
C ALA A 350 -0.74 6.32 24.83
N SER A 351 -0.74 7.64 24.64
CA SER A 351 0.01 8.57 25.49
C SER A 351 -0.46 8.54 26.94
N LEU A 352 -1.78 8.49 27.17
CA LEU A 352 -2.35 8.38 28.51
C LEU A 352 -1.92 7.09 29.21
N LEU A 353 -2.02 5.95 28.54
CA LEU A 353 -1.66 4.65 29.09
C LEU A 353 -0.16 4.57 29.43
N LEU A 354 0.71 5.05 28.54
CA LEU A 354 2.16 5.09 28.79
C LEU A 354 2.52 6.02 29.95
N ASN A 355 1.86 7.18 30.04
CA ASN A 355 2.05 8.10 31.18
C ASN A 355 1.52 7.50 32.50
N ALA A 356 0.57 6.59 32.44
CA ALA A 356 0.06 5.82 33.57
C ALA A 356 0.90 4.59 33.92
N GLY A 357 1.99 4.31 33.18
CA GLY A 357 2.93 3.22 33.45
C GLY A 357 2.63 1.89 32.75
N VAL A 358 1.70 1.85 31.79
CA VAL A 358 1.43 0.64 31.01
C VAL A 358 2.65 0.29 30.16
N GLU A 359 3.04 -0.98 30.12
CA GLU A 359 4.17 -1.44 29.36
C GLU A 359 3.94 -1.35 27.83
N TYR A 360 5.01 -1.09 27.09
CA TYR A 360 4.95 -0.99 25.61
C TYR A 360 4.39 -2.23 24.93
N LYS A 361 4.63 -3.42 25.50
CA LYS A 361 4.13 -4.69 24.97
C LYS A 361 2.62 -4.84 25.14
N GLU A 362 2.10 -4.47 26.29
CA GLU A 362 0.65 -4.46 26.55
C GLU A 362 -0.06 -3.44 25.66
N LEU A 363 0.51 -2.25 25.53
CA LEU A 363 0.02 -1.22 24.62
C LEU A 363 0.05 -1.70 23.16
N GLN A 364 1.11 -2.41 22.74
CA GLN A 364 1.21 -3.02 21.40
C GLN A 364 0.03 -3.95 21.13
N HIS A 365 -0.28 -4.86 22.09
CA HIS A 365 -1.41 -5.80 21.98
C HIS A 365 -2.74 -5.07 21.89
N ARG A 366 -2.98 -4.13 22.80
CA ARG A 366 -4.22 -3.33 22.84
C ARG A 366 -4.45 -2.55 21.55
N LEU A 367 -3.41 -1.95 21.01
CA LEU A 367 -3.47 -1.20 19.76
C LEU A 367 -3.50 -2.11 18.52
N GLY A 368 -3.04 -3.37 18.59
CA GLY A 368 -2.90 -4.27 17.44
C GLY A 368 -1.81 -3.81 16.48
N HIS A 369 -0.63 -3.45 17.00
CA HIS A 369 0.56 -3.20 16.20
C HIS A 369 1.29 -4.51 15.90
N ALA A 370 1.65 -4.74 14.63
CA ALA A 370 2.32 -5.97 14.22
C ALA A 370 3.74 -6.11 14.80
N GLN A 371 4.40 -4.98 15.07
CA GLN A 371 5.76 -4.93 15.61
C GLN A 371 5.82 -3.95 16.79
N LEU A 372 6.62 -4.29 17.80
CA LEU A 372 6.83 -3.44 18.99
C LEU A 372 7.49 -2.11 18.61
N SER A 373 8.40 -2.13 17.62
CA SER A 373 9.06 -0.92 17.10
C SER A 373 8.06 0.15 16.66
N MET A 374 6.93 -0.23 16.06
CA MET A 374 5.89 0.74 15.68
C MET A 374 5.34 1.53 16.88
N THR A 375 5.24 0.89 18.05
CA THR A 375 4.81 1.55 19.29
C THR A 375 5.95 2.38 19.88
N MET A 376 7.15 1.81 19.95
CA MET A 376 8.33 2.47 20.52
C MET A 376 8.74 3.70 19.70
N ASP A 377 8.85 3.59 18.36
CA ASP A 377 9.24 4.69 17.47
C ASP A 377 8.25 5.86 17.55
N THR A 378 6.96 5.55 17.74
CA THR A 378 5.91 6.55 17.82
C THR A 378 5.91 7.28 19.17
N TYR A 379 6.21 6.60 20.27
CA TYR A 379 5.99 7.12 21.64
C TYR A 379 7.26 7.19 22.50
N SER A 380 8.46 6.90 21.95
CA SER A 380 9.74 6.93 22.69
C SER A 380 10.02 8.27 23.39
N HIS A 381 9.53 9.38 22.82
CA HIS A 381 9.70 10.71 23.42
C HIS A 381 8.93 10.88 24.74
N LEU A 382 7.95 10.01 25.06
CA LEU A 382 7.22 10.03 26.33
C LEU A 382 7.99 9.32 27.44
N SER A 383 8.79 8.30 27.11
CA SER A 383 9.61 7.55 28.08
C SER A 383 10.76 8.36 28.67
N ALA A 384 11.25 9.36 27.95
CA ALA A 384 12.32 10.23 28.44
C ALA A 384 11.91 11.04 29.68
N LYS A 385 10.60 11.28 29.91
CA LYS A 385 10.09 11.94 31.13
C LYS A 385 10.13 11.03 32.38
N ASN A 386 10.18 9.71 32.19
CA ASN A 386 10.17 8.73 33.27
C ASN A 386 11.57 8.29 33.72
N ALA A 387 12.65 8.90 33.19
CA ALA A 387 14.02 8.52 33.55
C ALA A 387 14.30 8.65 35.07
N ARG A 388 13.67 9.61 35.76
CA ARG A 388 13.75 9.72 37.23
C ARG A 388 13.02 8.58 37.94
N ALA A 389 11.88 8.14 37.45
CA ALA A 389 11.12 7.04 38.05
C ALA A 389 11.90 5.71 38.04
N VAL A 390 12.84 5.52 37.12
CA VAL A 390 13.72 4.34 37.06
C VAL A 390 14.66 4.30 38.26
N VAL A 391 15.13 5.45 38.75
CA VAL A 391 15.96 5.55 39.96
C VAL A 391 15.15 5.16 41.17
N ASP A 392 13.92 5.70 41.31
CA ASP A 392 13.01 5.40 42.43
C ASP A 392 12.62 3.91 42.47
N ILE A 393 12.45 3.28 41.29
CA ILE A 393 12.18 1.84 41.17
C ILE A 393 13.39 1.03 41.62
N PHE A 394 14.60 1.41 41.23
CA PHE A 394 15.84 0.76 41.66
C PHE A 394 16.02 0.84 43.17
N ASP A 395 15.86 2.05 43.74
CA ASP A 395 15.98 2.25 45.18
C ASP A 395 14.96 1.41 45.98
N LYS A 396 13.71 1.33 45.50
CA LYS A 396 12.69 0.45 46.11
C LYS A 396 13.05 -1.02 45.98
N ALA A 397 13.61 -1.44 44.84
CA ALA A 397 14.02 -2.82 44.64
C ALA A 397 15.17 -3.23 45.57
N ILE A 398 16.13 -2.34 45.80
CA ILE A 398 17.23 -2.55 46.76
C ILE A 398 16.75 -2.56 48.20
N GLN A 399 15.79 -1.67 48.56
CA GLN A 399 15.22 -1.60 49.94
C GLN A 399 14.40 -2.86 50.28
N ASN A 400 13.94 -3.63 49.29
CA ASN A 400 13.17 -4.87 49.50
C ASN A 400 14.04 -6.14 49.46
N LEU A 401 15.37 -6.03 49.34
CA LEU A 401 16.34 -7.15 49.47
C LEU A 401 16.84 -7.25 50.92
#